data_0f40ce36c2d9c3860e240e1c319b63dd
#
_entry.id   0f40ce36c2d9c3860e240e1c319b63dd
#
_cell.length_a   1.000
_cell.length_b   1.000
_cell.length_c   1.000
_cell.angle_alpha   90.00
_cell.angle_beta   90.00
_cell.angle_gamma   90.00
#
_symmetry.space_group_name_H-M   'P 1'
#
loop_
_entity.id
_entity.type
_entity.pdbx_description
1 polymer ?
#
loop_
_entity_poly.entity_id
_entity_poly.type
_entity_poly.pdbx_seq_one_letter_code
_entity_poly.pdbx_strand_id
1 'polypeptide(L)'
;DTIFVTSEFEALVLENSLIKRHMPRYNILLKDDKGYPFVRLSKEAYPRFSLVNKMANDSARYFGPFGGRFETRQALDAVCVALRLPTCSRKFPRDIGAERPCLNFHMGRCDGFCRPEMTAEAYNRRIEQAVQLLEGRSKQLLRDMTAEMEAEAEALHFEQAALLRDRINAIGALSKKQTVIAGLCADTDIWGLYRGSGKSCYAILHMEEGNLAGRETELFSAPNEESEAEMLSALTAQYYLPRAILPHEIL
;
A
#
# COMPACT_ATOMS: atom_id res chain seq x y z
N ASP A 1 -27.21 -9.57 -14.06
CA ASP A 1 -26.48 -8.35 -14.38
C ASP A 1 -25.04 -8.72 -14.73
N THR A 2 -24.44 -7.97 -15.66
CA THR A 2 -23.07 -8.18 -16.10
C THR A 2 -22.28 -6.90 -15.82
N ILE A 3 -21.13 -7.04 -15.16
CA ILE A 3 -20.21 -5.93 -14.88
C ILE A 3 -18.95 -6.16 -15.71
N PHE A 4 -18.62 -5.21 -16.57
CA PHE A 4 -17.40 -5.27 -17.38
C PHE A 4 -16.25 -4.65 -16.60
N VAL A 5 -15.11 -5.32 -16.61
CA VAL A 5 -13.86 -4.91 -15.98
C VAL A 5 -12.72 -4.92 -16.98
N THR A 6 -11.65 -4.22 -16.73
CA THR A 6 -10.55 -4.04 -17.68
C THR A 6 -9.45 -5.09 -17.54
N SER A 7 -9.38 -5.79 -16.40
CA SER A 7 -8.37 -6.80 -16.14
C SER A 7 -8.95 -8.00 -15.40
N GLU A 8 -8.30 -9.15 -15.55
CA GLU A 8 -8.61 -10.37 -14.79
C GLU A 8 -8.49 -10.14 -13.28
N PHE A 9 -7.49 -9.38 -12.85
CA PHE A 9 -7.30 -9.05 -11.44
C PHE A 9 -8.47 -8.24 -10.88
N GLU A 10 -8.91 -7.21 -11.60
CA GLU A 10 -10.09 -6.40 -11.26
C GLU A 10 -11.36 -7.26 -11.15
N ALA A 11 -11.55 -8.21 -12.09
CA ALA A 11 -12.66 -9.14 -12.04
C ALA A 11 -12.65 -10.00 -10.77
N LEU A 12 -11.50 -10.55 -10.41
CA LEU A 12 -11.34 -11.39 -9.22
C LEU A 12 -11.59 -10.62 -7.91
N VAL A 13 -11.10 -9.38 -7.82
CA VAL A 13 -11.33 -8.50 -6.66
C VAL A 13 -12.82 -8.17 -6.52
N LEU A 14 -13.45 -7.77 -7.62
CA LEU A 14 -14.87 -7.44 -7.64
C LEU A 14 -15.74 -8.66 -7.32
N GLU A 15 -15.47 -9.82 -7.92
CA GLU A 15 -16.15 -11.08 -7.64
C GLU A 15 -16.08 -11.42 -6.14
N ASN A 16 -14.89 -11.39 -5.55
CA ASN A 16 -14.69 -11.67 -4.13
C ASN A 16 -15.48 -10.70 -3.23
N SER A 17 -15.46 -9.41 -3.55
CA SER A 17 -16.18 -8.37 -2.82
C SER A 17 -17.72 -8.58 -2.89
N LEU A 18 -18.23 -8.83 -4.10
CA LEU A 18 -19.66 -9.09 -4.31
C LEU A 18 -20.16 -10.37 -3.64
N ILE A 19 -19.37 -11.45 -3.68
CA ILE A 19 -19.71 -12.70 -3.00
C ILE A 19 -19.77 -12.49 -1.48
N LYS A 20 -18.84 -11.75 -0.90
CA LYS A 20 -18.84 -11.42 0.53
C LYS A 20 -20.01 -10.52 0.93
N ARG A 21 -20.33 -9.53 0.11
CA ARG A 21 -21.43 -8.59 0.34
C ARG A 21 -22.80 -9.27 0.25
N HIS A 22 -23.00 -10.10 -0.78
CA HIS A 22 -24.30 -10.68 -1.09
C HIS A 22 -24.48 -12.13 -0.60
N MET A 23 -23.40 -12.80 -0.19
CA MET A 23 -23.41 -14.18 0.32
C MET A 23 -24.27 -15.13 -0.55
N PRO A 24 -24.11 -15.17 -1.88
CA PRO A 24 -24.98 -15.88 -2.79
C PRO A 24 -25.00 -17.39 -2.50
N ARG A 25 -26.20 -18.01 -2.59
CA ARG A 25 -26.42 -19.39 -2.11
C ARG A 25 -25.53 -20.44 -2.76
N TYR A 26 -25.19 -20.26 -4.02
CA TYR A 26 -24.48 -21.27 -4.83
C TYR A 26 -22.97 -21.03 -4.97
N ASN A 27 -22.44 -19.91 -4.50
CA ASN A 27 -20.99 -19.71 -4.45
C ASN A 27 -20.42 -20.36 -3.19
N ILE A 28 -19.69 -21.46 -3.34
CA ILE A 28 -19.13 -22.21 -2.21
C ILE A 28 -17.73 -21.73 -1.88
N LEU A 29 -16.88 -21.48 -2.90
CA LEU A 29 -15.44 -21.30 -2.74
C LEU A 29 -15.00 -19.96 -2.16
N LEU A 30 -15.69 -18.86 -2.42
CA LEU A 30 -15.27 -17.51 -1.99
C LEU A 30 -16.04 -17.00 -0.77
N LYS A 31 -16.93 -17.80 -0.21
CA LYS A 31 -17.59 -17.52 1.08
C LYS A 31 -16.68 -17.77 2.27
N ASP A 32 -15.73 -18.69 2.12
CA ASP A 32 -14.68 -18.88 3.10
C ASP A 32 -13.79 -17.62 3.14
N ASP A 33 -13.27 -17.34 4.33
CA ASP A 33 -12.45 -16.18 4.67
C ASP A 33 -11.11 -16.04 3.92
N LYS A 34 -10.97 -16.66 2.77
CA LYS A 34 -9.82 -16.54 1.87
C LYS A 34 -9.90 -15.24 1.05
N GLY A 35 -10.04 -14.11 1.75
CA GLY A 35 -9.88 -12.80 1.14
C GLY A 35 -8.43 -12.50 0.75
N TYR A 36 -8.24 -11.40 0.06
CA TYR A 36 -6.91 -10.86 -0.17
C TYR A 36 -6.24 -10.59 1.19
N PRO A 37 -4.99 -11.02 1.38
CA PRO A 37 -4.31 -10.85 2.66
C PRO A 37 -3.94 -9.40 2.92
N PHE A 38 -3.92 -9.06 4.20
CA PHE A 38 -3.45 -7.78 4.72
C PHE A 38 -2.10 -7.95 5.40
N VAL A 39 -1.32 -6.89 5.39
CA VAL A 39 -0.15 -6.76 6.27
C VAL A 39 -0.63 -6.19 7.59
N ARG A 40 -0.48 -6.94 8.68
CA ARG A 40 -0.81 -6.52 10.04
C ARG A 40 0.46 -6.12 10.77
N LEU A 41 0.47 -4.94 11.39
CA LEU A 41 1.49 -4.49 12.32
C LEU A 41 0.97 -4.63 13.75
N SER A 42 1.64 -5.44 14.58
CA SER A 42 1.25 -5.61 15.99
C SER A 42 1.45 -4.33 16.79
N LYS A 43 0.67 -4.17 17.88
CA LYS A 43 0.80 -3.04 18.81
C LYS A 43 1.56 -3.48 20.06
N GLU A 44 2.86 -3.63 19.91
CA GLU A 44 3.80 -4.02 20.95
C GLU A 44 4.92 -2.99 21.05
N ALA A 45 5.76 -3.07 22.10
CA ALA A 45 6.94 -2.21 22.22
C ALA A 45 7.93 -2.39 21.03
N TYR A 46 7.96 -3.59 20.47
CA TYR A 46 8.68 -3.95 19.24
C TYR A 46 7.68 -4.51 18.22
N PRO A 47 6.96 -3.64 17.47
CA PRO A 47 5.93 -4.06 16.54
C PRO A 47 6.47 -4.96 15.43
N ARG A 48 5.67 -5.91 14.97
CA ARG A 48 6.05 -6.83 13.89
C ARG A 48 5.01 -6.89 12.82
N PHE A 49 5.49 -6.98 11.59
CA PHE A 49 4.64 -7.25 10.44
C PHE A 49 4.31 -8.74 10.32
N SER A 50 3.07 -9.03 10.00
CA SER A 50 2.58 -10.38 9.71
C SER A 50 1.52 -10.33 8.61
N LEU A 51 1.38 -11.43 7.86
CA LEU A 51 0.31 -11.56 6.87
C LEU A 51 -0.91 -12.22 7.52
N VAL A 52 -2.06 -11.59 7.37
CA VAL A 52 -3.34 -12.08 7.88
C VAL A 52 -4.40 -12.03 6.77
N ASN A 53 -5.34 -12.95 6.80
CA ASN A 53 -6.41 -13.00 5.80
C ASN A 53 -7.65 -12.19 6.20
N LYS A 54 -7.72 -11.76 7.47
CA LYS A 54 -8.82 -10.95 8.03
C LYS A 54 -8.25 -9.86 8.92
N MET A 55 -8.90 -8.71 8.91
CA MET A 55 -8.70 -7.71 9.94
C MET A 55 -9.44 -8.16 11.21
N ALA A 56 -8.72 -8.19 12.33
CA ALA A 56 -9.31 -8.41 13.65
C ALA A 56 -9.74 -7.06 14.25
N ASN A 57 -10.75 -7.08 15.10
CA ASN A 57 -11.11 -5.90 15.88
C ASN A 57 -10.12 -5.76 17.06
N ASP A 58 -8.87 -5.48 16.73
CA ASP A 58 -7.78 -5.23 17.66
C ASP A 58 -7.18 -3.84 17.43
N SER A 59 -6.24 -3.45 18.25
CA SER A 59 -5.56 -2.15 18.11
C SER A 59 -4.35 -2.17 17.17
N ALA A 60 -4.20 -3.22 16.34
CA ALA A 60 -3.15 -3.33 15.35
C ALA A 60 -3.45 -2.46 14.12
N ARG A 61 -2.40 -2.07 13.39
CA ARG A 61 -2.55 -1.38 12.09
C ARG A 61 -2.56 -2.42 10.97
N TYR A 62 -3.40 -2.17 9.96
CA TYR A 62 -3.56 -3.04 8.80
C TYR A 62 -3.29 -2.26 7.52
N PHE A 63 -2.62 -2.89 6.57
CA PHE A 63 -2.24 -2.28 5.28
C PHE A 63 -2.58 -3.23 4.14
N GLY A 64 -3.03 -2.71 3.03
CA GLY A 64 -3.43 -3.46 1.84
C GLY A 64 -4.96 -3.48 1.67
N PRO A 65 -5.51 -4.34 0.81
CA PRO A 65 -4.82 -5.47 0.15
C PRO A 65 -3.87 -5.02 -0.96
N PHE A 66 -2.74 -5.71 -1.11
CA PHE A 66 -1.74 -5.45 -2.17
C PHE A 66 -1.84 -6.47 -3.33
N GLY A 67 -2.94 -7.17 -3.43
CA GLY A 67 -3.12 -8.28 -4.35
C GLY A 67 -3.19 -9.63 -3.65
N GLY A 68 -2.87 -10.72 -4.34
CA GLY A 68 -2.84 -12.05 -3.77
C GLY A 68 -1.81 -12.24 -2.66
N ARG A 69 -1.77 -13.43 -2.07
CA ARG A 69 -0.84 -13.73 -0.97
C ARG A 69 0.64 -13.61 -1.37
N PHE A 70 0.94 -13.94 -2.62
CA PHE A 70 2.30 -13.86 -3.15
C PHE A 70 2.73 -12.39 -3.30
N GLU A 71 1.90 -11.56 -3.92
CA GLU A 71 2.15 -10.14 -4.17
C GLU A 71 2.27 -9.37 -2.86
N THR A 72 1.35 -9.60 -1.91
CA THR A 72 1.41 -8.98 -0.58
C THR A 72 2.68 -9.37 0.18
N ARG A 73 3.10 -10.63 0.06
CA ARG A 73 4.36 -11.08 0.65
C ARG A 73 5.57 -10.44 0.00
N GLN A 74 5.59 -10.37 -1.32
CA GLN A 74 6.67 -9.69 -2.06
C GLN A 74 6.77 -8.21 -1.67
N ALA A 75 5.63 -7.50 -1.56
CA ALA A 75 5.61 -6.11 -1.15
C ALA A 75 6.20 -5.93 0.26
N LEU A 76 5.78 -6.76 1.21
CA LEU A 76 6.31 -6.72 2.57
C LEU A 76 7.81 -7.08 2.63
N ASP A 77 8.22 -8.14 1.95
CA ASP A 77 9.62 -8.57 1.91
C ASP A 77 10.50 -7.47 1.29
N ALA A 78 10.03 -6.80 0.23
CA ALA A 78 10.74 -5.70 -0.40
C ALA A 78 10.92 -4.49 0.54
N VAL A 79 9.87 -4.12 1.29
CA VAL A 79 9.95 -3.07 2.32
C VAL A 79 10.93 -3.47 3.43
N CYS A 80 10.86 -4.72 3.90
CA CYS A 80 11.77 -5.22 4.93
C CYS A 80 13.24 -5.21 4.48
N VAL A 81 13.50 -5.56 3.22
CA VAL A 81 14.87 -5.53 2.65
C VAL A 81 15.36 -4.09 2.49
N ALA A 82 14.55 -3.20 1.93
CA ALA A 82 14.93 -1.79 1.71
C ALA A 82 15.28 -1.08 3.01
N LEU A 83 14.55 -1.37 4.08
CA LEU A 83 14.75 -0.77 5.42
C LEU A 83 15.58 -1.64 6.36
N ARG A 84 16.12 -2.76 5.88
CA ARG A 84 16.94 -3.71 6.66
C ARG A 84 16.27 -4.16 7.96
N LEU A 85 14.95 -4.37 7.90
CA LEU A 85 14.16 -4.84 9.03
C LEU A 85 14.41 -6.33 9.33
N PRO A 86 14.21 -6.79 10.58
CA PRO A 86 14.38 -8.18 10.95
C PRO A 86 13.27 -9.06 10.36
N THR A 87 13.66 -10.03 9.54
CA THR A 87 12.79 -11.07 8.98
C THR A 87 12.93 -12.42 9.70
N CYS A 88 13.75 -12.46 10.76
CA CYS A 88 13.99 -13.67 11.55
C CYS A 88 12.87 -13.94 12.58
N SER A 89 12.89 -15.14 13.18
CA SER A 89 11.91 -15.57 14.19
C SER A 89 12.18 -15.07 15.61
N ARG A 90 13.27 -14.29 15.85
CA ARG A 90 13.61 -13.76 17.17
C ARG A 90 12.52 -12.85 17.71
N LYS A 91 12.23 -12.97 18.98
CA LYS A 91 11.21 -12.17 19.70
C LYS A 91 11.87 -11.08 20.55
N PHE A 92 11.56 -9.83 20.26
CA PHE A 92 12.05 -8.70 21.02
C PHE A 92 11.04 -8.30 22.11
N PRO A 93 11.50 -7.86 23.29
CA PRO A 93 12.90 -7.61 23.70
C PRO A 93 13.65 -8.87 24.18
N ARG A 94 13.00 -10.01 24.36
CA ARG A 94 13.55 -11.22 25.01
C ARG A 94 14.90 -11.68 24.42
N ASP A 95 15.01 -11.65 23.10
CA ASP A 95 16.15 -12.20 22.37
C ASP A 95 17.22 -11.15 22.04
N ILE A 96 17.12 -9.93 22.61
CA ILE A 96 18.15 -8.90 22.47
C ILE A 96 19.36 -9.30 23.32
N GLY A 97 20.53 -9.38 22.68
CA GLY A 97 21.79 -9.76 23.33
C GLY A 97 21.90 -11.24 23.71
N ALA A 98 20.84 -12.05 23.47
CA ALA A 98 20.83 -13.46 23.89
C ALA A 98 21.78 -14.34 23.04
N GLU A 99 21.93 -14.01 21.75
CA GLU A 99 22.73 -14.77 20.81
C GLU A 99 23.46 -13.86 19.82
N ARG A 100 24.48 -14.41 19.13
CA ARG A 100 25.16 -13.71 18.04
C ARG A 100 24.17 -13.33 16.93
N PRO A 101 24.39 -12.20 16.22
CA PRO A 101 23.59 -11.82 15.08
C PRO A 101 23.52 -12.92 14.04
N CYS A 102 22.38 -13.08 13.37
CA CYS A 102 22.16 -14.09 12.34
C CYS A 102 22.80 -13.68 10.99
N LEU A 103 22.78 -14.60 10.03
CA LEU A 103 23.36 -14.39 8.71
C LEU A 103 22.83 -13.12 8.00
N ASN A 104 21.56 -12.77 8.20
CA ASN A 104 20.97 -11.57 7.60
C ASN A 104 21.70 -10.27 8.03
N PHE A 105 22.20 -10.20 9.26
CA PHE A 105 23.03 -9.10 9.71
C PHE A 105 24.37 -9.06 8.96
N HIS A 106 25.05 -10.18 8.89
CA HIS A 106 26.35 -10.28 8.21
C HIS A 106 26.26 -10.02 6.70
N MET A 107 25.13 -10.33 6.09
CA MET A 107 24.84 -10.02 4.66
C MET A 107 24.32 -8.59 4.45
N GLY A 108 24.23 -7.75 5.47
CA GLY A 108 23.69 -6.40 5.35
C GLY A 108 22.18 -6.33 5.07
N ARG A 109 21.43 -7.42 5.25
CA ARG A 109 19.97 -7.48 5.04
C ARG A 109 19.15 -7.08 6.27
N CYS A 110 19.80 -6.91 7.42
CA CYS A 110 19.21 -6.49 8.68
C CYS A 110 20.21 -5.63 9.45
N ASP A 111 19.74 -4.56 10.07
CA ASP A 111 20.60 -3.68 10.88
C ASP A 111 20.98 -4.29 12.24
N GLY A 112 20.55 -5.53 12.54
CA GLY A 112 20.94 -6.24 13.75
C GLY A 112 20.19 -5.78 15.00
N PHE A 113 18.90 -5.59 14.92
CA PHE A 113 18.04 -5.15 16.05
C PHE A 113 18.01 -6.13 17.25
N CYS A 114 18.63 -7.30 17.10
CA CYS A 114 18.86 -8.23 18.20
C CYS A 114 20.15 -7.93 19.01
N ARG A 115 20.93 -6.92 18.62
CA ARG A 115 22.16 -6.53 19.31
C ARG A 115 21.83 -5.62 20.49
N PRO A 116 22.57 -5.69 21.60
CA PRO A 116 22.29 -4.90 22.80
C PRO A 116 22.46 -3.37 22.59
N GLU A 117 23.23 -2.96 21.57
CA GLU A 117 23.45 -1.55 21.26
C GLU A 117 22.26 -0.90 20.52
N MET A 118 21.32 -1.71 20.01
CA MET A 118 20.16 -1.22 19.27
C MET A 118 19.04 -0.83 20.22
N THR A 119 18.61 0.43 20.12
CA THR A 119 17.55 0.96 20.99
C THR A 119 16.15 0.68 20.42
N ALA A 120 15.14 0.70 21.31
CA ALA A 120 13.75 0.57 20.90
C ALA A 120 13.31 1.73 19.98
N GLU A 121 13.84 2.92 20.21
CA GLU A 121 13.56 4.10 19.40
C GLU A 121 14.09 3.93 17.97
N ALA A 122 15.30 3.41 17.80
CA ALA A 122 15.87 3.14 16.49
C ALA A 122 15.06 2.08 15.73
N TYR A 123 14.59 1.03 16.43
CA TYR A 123 13.69 0.03 15.88
C TYR A 123 12.36 0.65 15.44
N ASN A 124 11.68 1.38 16.33
CA ASN A 124 10.38 1.97 16.05
C ASN A 124 10.44 3.04 14.96
N ARG A 125 11.51 3.84 14.88
CA ARG A 125 11.75 4.76 13.75
C ARG A 125 11.78 4.00 12.42
N ARG A 126 12.44 2.84 12.38
CA ARG A 126 12.51 2.02 11.16
C ARG A 126 11.16 1.40 10.81
N ILE A 127 10.38 0.97 11.79
CA ILE A 127 9.01 0.49 11.60
C ILE A 127 8.13 1.60 11.02
N GLU A 128 8.22 2.84 11.53
CA GLU A 128 7.40 3.95 11.01
C GLU A 128 7.78 4.33 9.57
N GLN A 129 9.06 4.24 9.20
CA GLN A 129 9.48 4.36 7.80
C GLN A 129 8.85 3.26 6.92
N ALA A 130 8.76 2.02 7.41
CA ALA A 130 8.09 0.94 6.69
C ALA A 130 6.58 1.18 6.55
N VAL A 131 5.95 1.73 7.58
CA VAL A 131 4.55 2.13 7.55
C VAL A 131 4.32 3.19 6.47
N GLN A 132 5.15 4.23 6.41
CA GLN A 132 5.04 5.26 5.37
C GLN A 132 5.15 4.67 3.95
N LEU A 133 6.01 3.67 3.75
CA LEU A 133 6.12 2.96 2.47
C LEU A 133 4.86 2.16 2.15
N LEU A 134 4.31 1.42 3.12
CA LEU A 134 3.09 0.63 2.94
C LEU A 134 1.85 1.49 2.70
N GLU A 135 1.84 2.73 3.22
CA GLU A 135 0.79 3.73 2.98
C GLU A 135 1.02 4.58 1.72
N GLY A 136 2.04 4.25 0.91
CA GLY A 136 2.34 4.97 -0.34
C GLY A 136 3.01 6.35 -0.18
N ARG A 137 3.35 6.74 1.04
CA ARG A 137 3.99 8.04 1.35
C ARG A 137 5.51 8.04 1.07
N SER A 138 5.93 7.35 0.02
CA SER A 138 7.34 7.19 -0.34
C SER A 138 8.04 8.51 -0.67
N LYS A 139 7.34 9.47 -1.27
CA LYS A 139 7.93 10.77 -1.67
C LYS A 139 8.41 11.59 -0.47
N GLN A 140 7.63 11.65 0.61
CA GLN A 140 8.02 12.36 1.82
C GLN A 140 9.19 11.64 2.50
N LEU A 141 9.10 10.33 2.66
CA LEU A 141 10.18 9.52 3.24
C LEU A 141 11.51 9.70 2.51
N LEU A 142 11.49 9.70 1.16
CA LEU A 142 12.70 9.91 0.36
C LEU A 142 13.30 11.31 0.58
N ARG A 143 12.49 12.35 0.69
CA ARG A 143 12.97 13.71 1.01
C ARG A 143 13.65 13.76 2.38
N ASP A 144 13.00 13.21 3.40
CA ASP A 144 13.52 13.22 4.77
C ASP A 144 14.83 12.43 4.87
N MET A 145 14.91 11.27 4.22
CA MET A 145 16.14 10.47 4.18
C MET A 145 17.26 11.13 3.36
N THR A 146 16.92 11.88 2.31
CA THR A 146 17.93 12.62 1.52
C THR A 146 18.51 13.75 2.36
N ALA A 147 17.70 14.49 3.08
CA ALA A 147 18.18 15.53 4.01
C ALA A 147 19.07 14.94 5.13
N GLU A 148 18.68 13.79 5.69
CA GLU A 148 19.50 13.07 6.69
C GLU A 148 20.86 12.64 6.08
N MET A 149 20.85 12.11 4.85
CA MET A 149 22.06 11.70 4.13
C MET A 149 23.01 12.88 3.88
N GLU A 150 22.48 14.02 3.47
CA GLU A 150 23.25 15.24 3.24
C GLU A 150 23.86 15.76 4.55
N ALA A 151 23.10 15.78 5.64
CA ALA A 151 23.59 16.18 6.96
C ALA A 151 24.72 15.27 7.47
N GLU A 152 24.60 13.95 7.29
CA GLU A 152 25.66 12.99 7.65
C GLU A 152 26.91 13.17 6.79
N ALA A 153 26.74 13.49 5.49
CA ALA A 153 27.87 13.79 4.60
C ALA A 153 28.59 15.10 4.99
N GLU A 154 27.84 16.14 5.37
CA GLU A 154 28.42 17.40 5.87
C GLU A 154 29.16 17.21 7.19
N ALA A 155 28.67 16.31 8.05
CA ALA A 155 29.31 15.92 9.29
C ALA A 155 30.53 14.98 9.07
N LEU A 156 30.89 14.67 7.81
CA LEU A 156 31.98 13.76 7.39
C LEU A 156 31.75 12.29 7.82
N HIS A 157 30.51 11.91 8.13
CA HIS A 157 30.11 10.53 8.45
C HIS A 157 29.81 9.74 7.17
N PHE A 158 30.79 9.59 6.29
CA PHE A 158 30.59 9.04 4.94
C PHE A 158 30.02 7.61 4.91
N GLU A 159 30.33 6.78 5.90
CA GLU A 159 29.77 5.43 5.98
C GLU A 159 28.24 5.47 6.24
N GLN A 160 27.78 6.37 7.11
CA GLN A 160 26.35 6.55 7.39
C GLN A 160 25.63 7.14 6.17
N ALA A 161 26.21 8.15 5.54
CA ALA A 161 25.68 8.73 4.32
C ALA A 161 25.57 7.69 3.18
N ALA A 162 26.57 6.81 3.02
CA ALA A 162 26.52 5.72 2.04
C ALA A 162 25.40 4.72 2.33
N LEU A 163 25.18 4.34 3.59
CA LEU A 163 24.10 3.46 4.00
C LEU A 163 22.72 4.08 3.71
N LEU A 164 22.56 5.39 3.94
CA LEU A 164 21.32 6.13 3.64
C LEU A 164 21.09 6.19 2.13
N ARG A 165 22.11 6.49 1.34
CA ARG A 165 22.05 6.50 -0.14
C ARG A 165 21.57 5.15 -0.68
N ASP A 166 22.12 4.05 -0.19
CA ASP A 166 21.75 2.72 -0.65
C ASP A 166 20.29 2.37 -0.31
N ARG A 167 19.80 2.84 0.85
CA ARG A 167 18.38 2.73 1.23
C ARG A 167 17.48 3.59 0.33
N ILE A 168 17.85 4.84 0.07
CA ILE A 168 17.12 5.73 -0.83
C ILE A 168 16.96 5.10 -2.21
N ASN A 169 18.04 4.52 -2.75
CA ASN A 169 18.03 3.82 -4.03
C ASN A 169 17.08 2.61 -4.01
N ALA A 170 17.12 1.81 -2.94
CA ALA A 170 16.24 0.64 -2.78
C ALA A 170 14.76 1.06 -2.72
N ILE A 171 14.42 2.10 -1.94
CA ILE A 171 13.06 2.64 -1.83
C ILE A 171 12.60 3.24 -3.16
N GLY A 172 13.45 3.98 -3.86
CA GLY A 172 13.15 4.54 -5.18
C GLY A 172 12.85 3.46 -6.23
N ALA A 173 13.55 2.33 -6.19
CA ALA A 173 13.27 1.19 -7.05
C ALA A 173 11.92 0.51 -6.72
N LEU A 174 11.54 0.44 -5.43
CA LEU A 174 10.23 -0.06 -5.00
C LEU A 174 9.11 0.88 -5.45
N SER A 175 9.26 2.18 -5.24
CA SER A 175 8.27 3.20 -5.57
C SER A 175 7.87 3.16 -7.05
N LYS A 176 8.81 2.89 -7.95
CA LYS A 176 8.54 2.73 -9.38
C LYS A 176 7.69 1.50 -9.72
N LYS A 177 7.73 0.46 -8.89
CA LYS A 177 6.91 -0.76 -9.06
C LYS A 177 5.54 -0.66 -8.38
N GLN A 178 5.39 0.19 -7.36
CA GLN A 178 4.21 0.26 -6.51
C GLN A 178 3.21 1.37 -6.88
N THR A 179 3.37 2.07 -7.98
CA THR A 179 2.50 3.19 -8.37
C THR A 179 1.00 2.81 -8.52
N VAL A 180 0.65 1.55 -8.35
CA VAL A 180 -0.70 1.02 -8.58
C VAL A 180 -1.46 0.62 -7.29
N ILE A 181 -0.80 0.52 -6.11
CA ILE A 181 -1.41 -0.26 -5.01
C ILE A 181 -1.62 0.54 -3.70
N ALA A 182 -1.06 1.72 -3.55
CA ALA A 182 -1.07 2.42 -2.27
C ALA A 182 -2.02 3.61 -2.27
N GLY A 183 -3.12 3.49 -1.58
CA GLY A 183 -4.01 4.61 -1.28
C GLY A 183 -5.50 4.29 -1.08
N LEU A 184 -5.92 3.03 -1.18
CA LEU A 184 -7.33 2.67 -1.28
C LEU A 184 -7.95 2.13 0.02
N CYS A 185 -7.58 2.69 1.17
CA CYS A 185 -8.15 2.26 2.46
C CYS A 185 -9.31 3.14 2.96
N ALA A 186 -9.60 4.26 2.30
CA ALA A 186 -10.78 5.09 2.54
C ALA A 186 -11.82 4.86 1.45
N ASP A 187 -13.06 5.26 1.69
CA ASP A 187 -14.09 5.31 0.66
C ASP A 187 -13.64 6.31 -0.42
N THR A 188 -13.15 5.79 -1.52
CA THR A 188 -12.48 6.54 -2.58
C THR A 188 -13.11 6.24 -3.92
N ASP A 189 -13.47 7.27 -4.66
CA ASP A 189 -13.90 7.15 -6.04
C ASP A 189 -12.74 7.49 -6.99
N ILE A 190 -12.39 6.54 -7.87
CA ILE A 190 -11.33 6.74 -8.86
C ILE A 190 -11.97 6.98 -10.21
N TRP A 191 -11.66 8.13 -10.80
CA TRP A 191 -12.16 8.54 -12.10
C TRP A 191 -11.16 8.31 -13.22
N GLY A 192 -11.62 7.68 -14.29
CA GLY A 192 -10.88 7.56 -15.53
C GLY A 192 -11.67 8.14 -16.69
N LEU A 193 -11.04 9.00 -17.49
CA LEU A 193 -11.62 9.60 -18.70
C LEU A 193 -10.86 9.09 -19.93
N TYR A 194 -11.60 8.67 -20.96
CA TYR A 194 -11.05 8.33 -22.26
C TYR A 194 -11.73 9.17 -23.35
N ARG A 195 -10.94 9.78 -24.22
CA ARG A 195 -11.41 10.54 -25.39
C ARG A 195 -11.16 9.75 -26.66
N GLY A 196 -12.23 9.45 -27.38
CA GLY A 196 -12.18 8.86 -28.72
C GLY A 196 -12.56 9.86 -29.80
N SER A 197 -12.35 9.51 -31.06
CA SER A 197 -12.60 10.36 -32.21
C SER A 197 -14.08 10.66 -32.50
N GLY A 198 -15.03 10.16 -31.73
CA GLY A 198 -16.47 10.41 -31.92
C GLY A 198 -17.28 10.21 -30.67
N LYS A 199 -16.76 9.45 -29.70
CA LYS A 199 -17.37 9.25 -28.39
C LYS A 199 -16.29 9.21 -27.32
N SER A 200 -16.59 9.81 -26.19
CA SER A 200 -15.78 9.73 -24.98
C SER A 200 -16.46 8.83 -23.96
N CYS A 201 -15.71 8.30 -23.01
CA CYS A 201 -16.29 7.59 -21.89
C CYS A 201 -15.59 7.96 -20.59
N TYR A 202 -16.32 7.92 -19.51
CA TYR A 202 -15.73 7.91 -18.18
C TYR A 202 -16.03 6.60 -17.47
N ALA A 203 -15.15 6.24 -16.55
CA ALA A 203 -15.35 5.13 -15.63
C ALA A 203 -15.08 5.62 -14.21
N ILE A 204 -15.90 5.19 -13.26
CA ILE A 204 -15.74 5.45 -11.83
C ILE A 204 -15.59 4.11 -11.14
N LEU A 205 -14.51 3.94 -10.39
CA LEU A 205 -14.31 2.78 -9.51
C LEU A 205 -14.60 3.21 -8.08
N HIS A 206 -15.60 2.61 -7.46
CA HIS A 206 -15.96 2.86 -6.08
C HIS A 206 -15.19 1.92 -5.15
N MET A 207 -14.34 2.49 -4.32
CA MET A 207 -13.58 1.74 -3.33
C MET A 207 -14.17 1.96 -1.94
N GLU A 208 -14.56 0.89 -1.25
CA GLU A 208 -15.06 0.91 0.13
C GLU A 208 -14.13 0.03 0.99
N GLU A 209 -13.60 0.56 2.08
CA GLU A 209 -12.69 -0.16 2.99
C GLU A 209 -11.51 -0.85 2.27
N GLY A 210 -10.99 -0.24 1.21
CA GLY A 210 -9.90 -0.79 0.41
C GLY A 210 -10.29 -1.92 -0.56
N ASN A 211 -11.59 -2.16 -0.75
CA ASN A 211 -12.11 -3.13 -1.71
C ASN A 211 -12.88 -2.42 -2.83
N LEU A 212 -12.80 -2.98 -4.04
CA LEU A 212 -13.65 -2.51 -5.13
C LEU A 212 -15.10 -2.89 -4.85
N ALA A 213 -15.93 -1.89 -4.53
CA ALA A 213 -17.34 -2.05 -4.23
C ALA A 213 -18.22 -1.97 -5.47
N GLY A 214 -17.80 -1.20 -6.47
CA GLY A 214 -18.58 -1.01 -7.69
C GLY A 214 -17.79 -0.34 -8.80
N ARG A 215 -18.38 -0.37 -10.01
CA ARG A 215 -17.90 0.36 -11.16
C ARG A 215 -19.08 0.95 -11.91
N GLU A 216 -18.97 2.21 -12.28
CA GLU A 216 -19.87 2.88 -13.22
C GLU A 216 -19.10 3.27 -14.49
N THR A 217 -19.75 3.17 -15.63
CA THR A 217 -19.13 3.56 -16.92
C THR A 217 -20.21 4.16 -17.80
N GLU A 218 -19.95 5.32 -18.38
CA GLU A 218 -20.89 5.98 -19.26
C GLU A 218 -20.18 6.49 -20.53
N LEU A 219 -20.86 6.30 -21.66
CA LEU A 219 -20.44 6.81 -22.96
C LEU A 219 -21.19 8.10 -23.27
N PHE A 220 -20.46 9.14 -23.64
CA PHE A 220 -21.03 10.43 -23.98
C PHE A 220 -20.37 11.03 -25.23
N SER A 221 -21.04 12.00 -25.82
CA SER A 221 -20.48 12.79 -26.93
C SER A 221 -19.95 14.10 -26.36
N ALA A 222 -18.65 14.32 -26.46
CA ALA A 222 -18.03 15.56 -25.97
C ALA A 222 -17.67 16.48 -27.13
N PRO A 223 -17.78 17.79 -26.96
CA PRO A 223 -17.24 18.77 -27.89
C PRO A 223 -15.72 18.60 -28.04
N ASN A 224 -15.22 18.76 -29.26
CA ASN A 224 -13.78 18.56 -29.53
C ASN A 224 -12.89 19.71 -28.95
N GLU A 225 -13.49 20.79 -28.47
CA GLU A 225 -12.79 22.02 -28.07
C GLU A 225 -12.48 22.11 -26.57
N GLU A 226 -13.08 21.26 -25.73
CA GLU A 226 -12.86 21.27 -24.27
C GLU A 226 -11.61 20.49 -23.86
N SER A 227 -10.89 20.98 -22.87
CA SER A 227 -9.75 20.25 -22.28
C SER A 227 -10.24 19.07 -21.43
N GLU A 228 -9.38 18.04 -21.25
CA GLU A 228 -9.71 16.90 -20.38
C GLU A 228 -10.00 17.32 -18.94
N ALA A 229 -9.30 18.33 -18.43
CA ALA A 229 -9.48 18.85 -17.09
C ALA A 229 -10.85 19.54 -16.90
N GLU A 230 -11.27 20.35 -17.86
CA GLU A 230 -12.59 21.02 -17.84
C GLU A 230 -13.72 19.99 -17.92
N MET A 231 -13.57 19.01 -18.80
CA MET A 231 -14.53 17.92 -18.97
C MET A 231 -14.65 17.08 -17.70
N LEU A 232 -13.52 16.68 -17.11
CA LEU A 232 -13.50 15.91 -15.86
C LEU A 232 -14.13 16.70 -14.71
N SER A 233 -13.84 18.00 -14.62
CA SER A 233 -14.44 18.89 -13.62
C SER A 233 -15.95 18.99 -13.78
N ALA A 234 -16.46 19.14 -15.00
CA ALA A 234 -17.89 19.20 -15.28
C ALA A 234 -18.59 17.87 -14.96
N LEU A 235 -18.00 16.74 -15.36
CA LEU A 235 -18.55 15.40 -15.10
C LEU A 235 -18.59 15.07 -13.62
N THR A 236 -17.51 15.36 -12.87
CA THR A 236 -17.48 15.14 -11.42
C THR A 236 -18.49 16.04 -10.70
N ALA A 237 -18.60 17.30 -11.07
CA ALA A 237 -19.62 18.18 -10.51
C ALA A 237 -21.04 17.66 -10.79
N GLN A 238 -21.35 17.27 -12.03
CA GLN A 238 -22.65 16.74 -12.40
C GLN A 238 -22.98 15.44 -11.66
N TYR A 239 -21.98 14.59 -11.44
CA TYR A 239 -22.14 13.31 -10.78
C TYR A 239 -22.42 13.45 -9.27
N TYR A 240 -21.66 14.33 -8.58
CA TYR A 240 -21.75 14.45 -7.12
C TYR A 240 -22.75 15.48 -6.61
N LEU A 241 -23.05 16.54 -7.35
CA LEU A 241 -24.01 17.57 -6.93
C LEU A 241 -25.39 17.02 -6.49
N PRO A 242 -25.99 16.01 -7.17
CA PRO A 242 -27.27 15.47 -6.75
C PRO A 242 -27.17 14.39 -5.66
N ARG A 243 -25.97 13.98 -5.23
CA ARG A 243 -25.75 12.87 -4.29
C ARG A 243 -25.63 13.38 -2.85
N ALA A 244 -26.36 12.75 -1.93
CA ALA A 244 -26.34 13.11 -0.50
C ALA A 244 -25.11 12.54 0.24
N ILE A 245 -24.49 11.49 -0.30
CA ILE A 245 -23.31 10.83 0.29
C ILE A 245 -22.17 11.00 -0.68
N LEU A 246 -21.07 11.58 -0.20
CA LEU A 246 -19.85 11.80 -0.96
C LEU A 246 -18.76 10.82 -0.47
N PRO A 247 -17.88 10.35 -1.36
CA PRO A 247 -16.71 9.59 -0.94
C PRO A 247 -15.78 10.49 -0.12
N HIS A 248 -14.91 9.85 0.67
CA HIS A 248 -13.89 10.59 1.46
C HIS A 248 -12.84 11.25 0.56
N GLU A 249 -12.56 10.63 -0.58
CA GLU A 249 -11.55 11.10 -1.54
C GLU A 249 -12.01 10.81 -2.99
N ILE A 250 -11.65 11.69 -3.91
CA ILE A 250 -11.84 11.51 -5.36
C ILE A 250 -10.46 11.61 -6.01
N LEU A 251 -10.06 10.59 -6.78
CA LEU A 251 -8.78 10.47 -7.48
C LEU A 251 -8.97 10.42 -8.99
#